data_59d7ef885b99276e9ec842f066dd1d60
#
_entry.id   59d7ef885b99276e9ec842f066dd1d60
#
_cell.length_a   1.000
_cell.length_b   1.000
_cell.length_c   1.000
_cell.angle_alpha   90.00
_cell.angle_beta   90.00
_cell.angle_gamma   90.00
#
_symmetry.space_group_name_H-M   'P 1'
#
loop_
_entity.id
_entity.type
_entity.pdbx_description
1 polymer ?
#
loop_
_entity_poly.entity_id
_entity_poly.type
_entity_poly.pdbx_seq_one_letter_code
_entity_poly.pdbx_strand_id
1 'polypeptide(L)'
;MAAGGPFGIDHRVTVDNRGIWARHNQLVLEYATAATVVIAPLVLGDESKLGDTFWRTLDSVAVSQAITQAAKLTFQRERPSQTANPDLFFRGVHDSSFPSGEVTLIAGAVTPFVVAYGRDHPAVYALELLPLYDSMARVKVRGHWQSDVLAGWAIGTATGIWAAHRRSPLILGWLPGGFEIGFAHKF
;
A
#
# COMPACT_ATOMS: atom_id res chain seq x y z
N MET A 1 19.96 -10.18 -19.80
CA MET A 1 20.30 -9.12 -18.85
C MET A 1 20.59 -9.82 -17.53
N ALA A 2 21.68 -9.45 -16.85
CA ALA A 2 22.00 -10.02 -15.55
C ALA A 2 20.91 -9.63 -14.55
N ALA A 3 20.46 -10.57 -13.74
CA ALA A 3 19.62 -10.30 -12.58
C ALA A 3 20.50 -9.76 -11.45
N GLY A 4 19.97 -8.89 -10.62
CA GLY A 4 20.67 -8.26 -9.49
C GLY A 4 19.71 -7.84 -8.39
N GLY A 5 20.09 -6.88 -7.57
CA GLY A 5 19.28 -6.39 -6.47
C GLY A 5 19.14 -7.40 -5.33
N PRO A 6 18.30 -7.10 -4.32
CA PRO A 6 18.01 -8.02 -3.25
C PRO A 6 17.50 -9.38 -3.79
N PHE A 7 18.11 -10.45 -3.32
CA PHE A 7 17.82 -11.84 -3.74
C PHE A 7 18.08 -12.17 -5.21
N GLY A 8 18.76 -11.29 -5.99
CA GLY A 8 19.06 -11.54 -7.40
C GLY A 8 17.83 -11.60 -8.32
N ILE A 9 16.69 -11.04 -7.91
CA ILE A 9 15.42 -11.13 -8.65
C ILE A 9 15.18 -9.95 -9.59
N ASP A 10 15.90 -8.85 -9.40
CA ASP A 10 15.66 -7.60 -10.09
C ASP A 10 16.26 -7.59 -11.48
N HIS A 11 15.44 -7.33 -12.47
CA HIS A 11 15.85 -7.16 -13.85
C HIS A 11 14.91 -6.20 -14.59
N ARG A 12 15.44 -5.52 -15.61
CA ARG A 12 14.59 -4.69 -16.47
C ARG A 12 13.75 -5.56 -17.40
N VAL A 13 12.46 -5.32 -17.39
CA VAL A 13 11.53 -5.91 -18.34
C VAL A 13 11.36 -5.04 -19.59
N THR A 14 10.80 -5.60 -20.67
CA THR A 14 10.34 -4.79 -21.80
C THR A 14 9.21 -3.88 -21.32
N VAL A 15 9.31 -2.57 -21.64
CA VAL A 15 8.29 -1.59 -21.29
C VAL A 15 6.96 -1.93 -21.95
N ASP A 16 5.93 -1.97 -21.13
CA ASP A 16 4.55 -2.05 -21.58
C ASP A 16 3.71 -1.05 -20.78
N ASN A 17 3.23 -0.01 -21.45
CA ASN A 17 2.38 1.05 -20.88
C ASN A 17 1.09 1.17 -21.69
N ARG A 18 0.46 0.04 -22.06
CA ARG A 18 -0.73 -0.03 -22.89
C ARG A 18 -1.81 -0.90 -22.26
N GLY A 19 -3.05 -0.71 -22.69
CA GLY A 19 -4.18 -1.49 -22.22
C GLY A 19 -4.26 -1.50 -20.68
N ILE A 20 -4.39 -2.66 -20.09
CA ILE A 20 -4.49 -2.82 -18.62
C ILE A 20 -3.22 -2.35 -17.88
N TRP A 21 -2.05 -2.34 -18.52
CA TRP A 21 -0.78 -1.92 -17.92
C TRP A 21 -0.54 -0.41 -18.00
N ALA A 22 -1.44 0.34 -18.67
CA ALA A 22 -1.29 1.79 -18.83
C ALA A 22 -1.18 2.49 -17.46
N ARG A 23 -0.25 3.44 -17.35
CA ARG A 23 -0.04 4.23 -16.12
C ARG A 23 -1.32 4.92 -15.63
N HIS A 24 -2.18 5.34 -16.54
CA HIS A 24 -3.47 5.94 -16.20
C HIS A 24 -4.32 5.02 -15.31
N ASN A 25 -4.42 3.72 -15.63
CA ASN A 25 -5.21 2.76 -14.83
C ASN A 25 -4.65 2.57 -13.43
N GLN A 26 -3.31 2.59 -13.30
CA GLN A 26 -2.64 2.51 -12.00
C GLN A 26 -2.97 3.74 -11.14
N LEU A 27 -2.92 4.94 -11.75
CA LEU A 27 -3.29 6.20 -11.06
C LEU A 27 -4.77 6.20 -10.64
N VAL A 28 -5.66 5.69 -11.47
CA VAL A 28 -7.08 5.56 -11.09
C VAL A 28 -7.24 4.65 -9.89
N LEU A 29 -6.56 3.49 -9.88
CA LEU A 29 -6.60 2.57 -8.73
C LEU A 29 -6.01 3.22 -7.49
N GLU A 30 -4.85 3.87 -7.60
CA GLU A 30 -4.17 4.55 -6.50
C GLU A 30 -5.06 5.62 -5.86
N TYR A 31 -5.59 6.55 -6.68
CA TYR A 31 -6.41 7.65 -6.18
C TYR A 31 -7.78 7.18 -5.68
N ALA A 32 -8.39 6.21 -6.32
CA ALA A 32 -9.64 5.63 -5.84
C ALA A 32 -9.45 4.94 -4.49
N THR A 33 -8.36 4.18 -4.33
CA THR A 33 -8.01 3.55 -3.06
C THR A 33 -7.75 4.60 -1.98
N ALA A 34 -6.92 5.59 -2.25
CA ALA A 34 -6.61 6.66 -1.30
C ALA A 34 -7.87 7.44 -0.88
N ALA A 35 -8.72 7.82 -1.84
CA ALA A 35 -9.97 8.51 -1.56
C ALA A 35 -10.92 7.64 -0.70
N THR A 36 -11.06 6.36 -1.03
CA THR A 36 -11.90 5.43 -0.27
C THR A 36 -11.39 5.27 1.16
N VAL A 37 -10.08 5.10 1.36
CA VAL A 37 -9.47 4.96 2.68
C VAL A 37 -9.72 6.17 3.57
N VAL A 38 -9.76 7.37 3.01
CA VAL A 38 -9.98 8.61 3.78
C VAL A 38 -11.48 8.88 3.99
N ILE A 39 -12.29 8.71 2.96
CA ILE A 39 -13.70 9.14 2.99
C ILE A 39 -14.58 8.10 3.71
N ALA A 40 -14.37 6.81 3.45
CA ALA A 40 -15.28 5.79 3.97
C ALA A 40 -15.36 5.73 5.50
N PRO A 41 -14.25 5.82 6.28
CA PRO A 41 -14.36 5.83 7.74
C PRO A 41 -15.12 7.05 8.26
N LEU A 42 -14.95 8.23 7.62
CA LEU A 42 -15.65 9.46 8.02
C LEU A 42 -17.16 9.39 7.78
N VAL A 43 -17.57 8.68 6.72
CA VAL A 43 -19.00 8.53 6.37
C VAL A 43 -19.67 7.41 7.16
N LEU A 44 -18.95 6.31 7.42
CA LEU A 44 -19.53 5.10 8.03
C LEU A 44 -19.45 5.09 9.56
N GLY A 45 -18.60 5.95 10.15
CA GLY A 45 -18.31 5.88 11.58
C GLY A 45 -17.59 4.59 11.98
N ASP A 46 -17.55 4.26 13.26
CA ASP A 46 -16.89 3.07 13.81
C ASP A 46 -17.85 2.07 14.47
N GLU A 47 -19.15 2.38 14.55
CA GLU A 47 -20.15 1.54 15.22
C GLU A 47 -20.39 0.19 14.52
N SER A 48 -20.19 0.14 13.21
CA SER A 48 -20.36 -1.09 12.42
C SER A 48 -19.03 -1.81 12.20
N LYS A 49 -19.06 -3.15 12.05
CA LYS A 49 -17.85 -3.92 11.67
C LYS A 49 -17.19 -3.35 10.41
N LEU A 50 -17.97 -2.87 9.45
CA LEU A 50 -17.48 -2.27 8.23
C LEU A 50 -16.77 -0.94 8.50
N GLY A 51 -17.38 -0.05 9.25
CA GLY A 51 -16.80 1.25 9.61
C GLY A 51 -15.51 1.09 10.44
N ASP A 52 -15.52 0.22 11.47
CA ASP A 52 -14.33 -0.11 12.25
C ASP A 52 -13.21 -0.66 11.35
N THR A 53 -13.54 -1.51 10.35
CA THR A 53 -12.55 -2.02 9.40
C THR A 53 -11.97 -0.88 8.55
N PHE A 54 -12.75 0.10 8.11
CA PHE A 54 -12.25 1.26 7.39
C PHE A 54 -11.35 2.15 8.24
N TRP A 55 -11.64 2.35 9.53
CA TRP A 55 -10.73 3.07 10.44
C TRP A 55 -9.40 2.35 10.60
N ARG A 56 -9.41 1.02 10.75
CA ARG A 56 -8.19 0.20 10.78
C ARG A 56 -7.42 0.27 9.45
N THR A 57 -8.14 0.36 8.36
CA THR A 57 -7.56 0.55 7.02
C THR A 57 -6.84 1.90 6.91
N LEU A 58 -7.43 2.96 7.44
CA LEU A 58 -6.80 4.28 7.50
C LEU A 58 -5.52 4.25 8.34
N ASP A 59 -5.55 3.61 9.51
CA ASP A 59 -4.36 3.40 10.36
C ASP A 59 -3.26 2.63 9.62
N SER A 60 -3.63 1.51 8.98
CA SER A 60 -2.71 0.68 8.21
C SER A 60 -2.00 1.48 7.13
N VAL A 61 -2.78 2.22 6.34
CA VAL A 61 -2.25 3.04 5.23
C VAL A 61 -1.39 4.17 5.74
N ALA A 62 -1.81 4.89 6.79
CA ALA A 62 -1.01 5.98 7.36
C ALA A 62 0.35 5.48 7.85
N VAL A 63 0.38 4.38 8.60
CA VAL A 63 1.62 3.79 9.12
C VAL A 63 2.49 3.23 8.00
N SER A 64 1.90 2.49 7.06
CA SER A 64 2.65 1.90 5.94
C SER A 64 3.27 2.97 5.04
N GLN A 65 2.56 4.07 4.78
CA GLN A 65 3.09 5.18 3.99
C GLN A 65 4.21 5.91 4.73
N ALA A 66 4.09 6.09 6.05
CA ALA A 66 5.18 6.67 6.86
C ALA A 66 6.46 5.81 6.79
N ILE A 67 6.33 4.47 6.94
CA ILE A 67 7.43 3.52 6.80
C ILE A 67 8.02 3.60 5.39
N THR A 68 7.17 3.63 4.37
CA THR A 68 7.58 3.73 2.96
C THR A 68 8.37 5.01 2.70
N GLN A 69 7.93 6.16 3.20
CA GLN A 69 8.64 7.42 3.01
C GLN A 69 9.98 7.42 3.76
N ALA A 70 10.03 6.92 4.97
CA ALA A 70 11.29 6.76 5.72
C ALA A 70 12.27 5.86 4.95
N ALA A 71 11.80 4.74 4.41
CA ALA A 71 12.63 3.85 3.60
C ALA A 71 13.10 4.51 2.29
N LYS A 72 12.24 5.26 1.61
CA LYS A 72 12.63 6.01 0.39
C LYS A 72 13.72 7.04 0.68
N LEU A 73 13.60 7.79 1.75
CA LEU A 73 14.61 8.76 2.18
C LEU A 73 15.94 8.10 2.57
N THR A 74 15.88 6.89 3.13
CA THR A 74 17.08 6.14 3.56
C THR A 74 17.78 5.48 2.39
N PHE A 75 17.06 4.70 1.59
CA PHE A 75 17.66 3.83 0.57
C PHE A 75 17.94 4.53 -0.76
N GLN A 76 17.17 5.53 -1.13
CA GLN A 76 17.40 6.40 -2.31
C GLN A 76 17.78 5.60 -3.56
N ARG A 77 17.02 4.54 -3.86
CA ARG A 77 17.30 3.61 -4.96
C ARG A 77 16.85 4.18 -6.30
N GLU A 78 17.69 4.06 -7.32
CA GLU A 78 17.33 4.44 -8.70
C GLU A 78 16.28 3.52 -9.30
N ARG A 79 15.39 4.08 -10.13
CA ARG A 79 14.30 3.34 -10.80
C ARG A 79 14.79 2.59 -12.04
N PRO A 80 14.10 1.49 -12.43
CA PRO A 80 14.40 0.79 -13.70
C PRO A 80 14.23 1.67 -14.94
N SER A 81 13.47 2.76 -14.86
CA SER A 81 13.36 3.76 -15.93
C SER A 81 14.64 4.59 -16.11
N GLN A 82 15.40 4.79 -15.03
CA GLN A 82 16.59 5.64 -14.99
C GLN A 82 17.87 4.85 -15.24
N THR A 83 17.95 3.60 -14.79
CA THR A 83 19.15 2.77 -14.86
C THR A 83 18.83 1.32 -15.23
N ALA A 84 19.84 0.60 -15.76
CA ALA A 84 19.78 -0.85 -15.96
C ALA A 84 20.40 -1.63 -14.78
N ASN A 85 21.06 -0.94 -13.84
CA ASN A 85 21.70 -1.56 -12.69
C ASN A 85 20.77 -1.50 -11.46
N PRO A 86 20.23 -2.62 -10.96
CA PRO A 86 19.32 -2.68 -9.83
C PRO A 86 19.98 -2.45 -8.47
N ASP A 87 21.31 -2.40 -8.42
CA ASP A 87 22.08 -2.30 -7.17
C ASP A 87 22.43 -0.85 -6.79
N LEU A 88 21.91 0.15 -7.51
CA LEU A 88 22.19 1.55 -7.25
C LEU A 88 21.30 2.10 -6.13
N PHE A 89 21.77 1.96 -4.90
CA PHE A 89 21.19 2.51 -3.67
C PHE A 89 22.03 3.71 -3.17
N PHE A 90 21.46 4.55 -2.29
CA PHE A 90 22.10 5.69 -1.64
C PHE A 90 22.66 6.72 -2.62
N ARG A 91 21.92 6.98 -3.69
CA ARG A 91 22.38 7.84 -4.80
C ARG A 91 21.90 9.29 -4.70
N GLY A 92 21.26 9.68 -3.61
CA GLY A 92 20.73 11.04 -3.44
C GLY A 92 19.53 11.36 -4.33
N VAL A 93 18.82 10.34 -4.84
CA VAL A 93 17.68 10.55 -5.73
C VAL A 93 16.44 11.02 -4.97
N HIS A 94 15.79 12.05 -5.49
CA HIS A 94 14.54 12.56 -4.90
C HIS A 94 13.36 11.60 -5.11
N ASP A 95 13.32 10.88 -6.23
CA ASP A 95 12.27 9.93 -6.59
C ASP A 95 12.75 8.48 -6.42
N SER A 96 12.95 8.09 -5.16
CA SER A 96 13.42 6.75 -4.81
C SER A 96 12.47 5.64 -5.25
N SER A 97 13.04 4.59 -5.83
CA SER A 97 12.31 3.39 -6.25
C SER A 97 11.86 2.53 -5.08
N PHE A 98 12.68 2.38 -4.03
CA PHE A 98 12.45 1.42 -2.96
C PHE A 98 11.85 2.07 -1.70
N PRO A 99 10.81 1.45 -1.13
CA PRO A 99 9.90 0.45 -1.70
C PRO A 99 8.80 1.08 -2.59
N SER A 100 7.93 0.26 -3.21
CA SER A 100 6.80 0.77 -3.99
C SER A 100 5.70 1.32 -3.11
N GLY A 101 5.47 2.64 -3.15
CA GLY A 101 4.45 3.31 -2.34
C GLY A 101 3.01 2.96 -2.74
N GLU A 102 2.75 2.81 -4.04
CA GLU A 102 1.43 2.45 -4.56
C GLU A 102 1.04 1.03 -4.12
N VAL A 103 1.94 0.06 -4.31
CA VAL A 103 1.70 -1.32 -3.84
C VAL A 103 1.51 -1.36 -2.32
N THR A 104 2.31 -0.59 -1.56
CA THR A 104 2.16 -0.48 -0.10
C THR A 104 0.79 0.07 0.29
N LEU A 105 0.34 1.13 -0.40
CA LEU A 105 -0.99 1.73 -0.19
C LEU A 105 -2.09 0.69 -0.38
N ILE A 106 -2.08 0.02 -1.53
CA ILE A 106 -3.15 -0.90 -1.91
C ILE A 106 -3.14 -2.14 -1.00
N ALA A 107 -1.97 -2.74 -0.74
CA ALA A 107 -1.86 -3.87 0.17
C ALA A 107 -2.30 -3.51 1.61
N GLY A 108 -1.87 -2.34 2.10
CA GLY A 108 -2.30 -1.81 3.40
C GLY A 108 -3.80 -1.54 3.47
N ALA A 109 -4.41 -1.17 2.35
CA ALA A 109 -5.85 -0.92 2.27
C ALA A 109 -6.68 -2.21 2.25
N VAL A 110 -6.24 -3.26 1.56
CA VAL A 110 -7.04 -4.50 1.42
C VAL A 110 -6.86 -5.47 2.58
N THR A 111 -5.69 -5.54 3.17
CA THR A 111 -5.37 -6.53 4.21
C THR A 111 -6.29 -6.48 5.43
N PRO A 112 -6.69 -5.33 6.00
CA PRO A 112 -7.63 -5.30 7.12
C PRO A 112 -8.97 -5.97 6.79
N PHE A 113 -9.46 -5.84 5.57
CA PHE A 113 -10.68 -6.52 5.11
C PHE A 113 -10.50 -8.02 5.01
N VAL A 114 -9.37 -8.47 4.48
CA VAL A 114 -9.03 -9.90 4.40
C VAL A 114 -8.99 -10.51 5.80
N VAL A 115 -8.36 -9.83 6.75
CA VAL A 115 -8.30 -10.29 8.15
C VAL A 115 -9.69 -10.30 8.80
N ALA A 116 -10.49 -9.24 8.61
CA ALA A 116 -11.78 -9.08 9.27
C ALA A 116 -12.87 -10.01 8.72
N TYR A 117 -12.82 -10.33 7.43
CA TYR A 117 -13.92 -11.00 6.73
C TYR A 117 -13.51 -12.33 6.09
N GLY A 118 -12.22 -12.63 5.93
CA GLY A 118 -11.75 -13.77 5.13
C GLY A 118 -12.27 -15.12 5.60
N ARG A 119 -12.52 -15.28 6.89
CA ARG A 119 -13.06 -16.52 7.47
C ARG A 119 -14.51 -16.76 7.07
N ASP A 120 -15.34 -15.70 7.12
CA ASP A 120 -16.77 -15.81 6.92
C ASP A 120 -17.17 -15.58 5.45
N HIS A 121 -16.37 -14.80 4.72
CA HIS A 121 -16.60 -14.40 3.34
C HIS A 121 -15.34 -14.60 2.49
N PRO A 122 -15.01 -15.83 2.07
CA PRO A 122 -13.74 -16.11 1.35
C PRO A 122 -13.56 -15.29 0.06
N ALA A 123 -14.63 -14.80 -0.55
CA ALA A 123 -14.55 -13.94 -1.73
C ALA A 123 -13.74 -12.65 -1.49
N VAL A 124 -13.58 -12.22 -0.22
CA VAL A 124 -12.79 -11.02 0.12
C VAL A 124 -11.29 -11.19 -0.24
N TYR A 125 -10.79 -12.43 -0.33
CA TYR A 125 -9.43 -12.67 -0.80
C TYR A 125 -9.19 -12.19 -2.24
N ALA A 126 -10.26 -12.00 -3.05
CA ALA A 126 -10.13 -11.42 -4.38
C ALA A 126 -9.60 -9.98 -4.35
N LEU A 127 -9.69 -9.26 -3.23
CA LEU A 127 -9.09 -7.95 -3.06
C LEU A 127 -7.56 -7.98 -3.21
N GLU A 128 -6.90 -9.11 -2.91
CA GLU A 128 -5.46 -9.27 -3.11
C GLU A 128 -5.03 -9.24 -4.59
N LEU A 129 -5.98 -9.37 -5.52
CA LEU A 129 -5.71 -9.15 -6.95
C LEU A 129 -5.35 -7.69 -7.25
N LEU A 130 -5.77 -6.74 -6.42
CA LEU A 130 -5.46 -5.31 -6.61
C LEU A 130 -3.97 -5.01 -6.40
N PRO A 131 -3.34 -5.32 -5.25
CA PRO A 131 -1.90 -5.11 -5.09
C PRO A 131 -1.08 -6.02 -6.01
N LEU A 132 -1.57 -7.22 -6.38
CA LEU A 132 -0.93 -8.08 -7.38
C LEU A 132 -0.90 -7.40 -8.75
N TYR A 133 -2.05 -6.91 -9.21
CA TYR A 133 -2.15 -6.16 -10.46
C TYR A 133 -1.22 -4.95 -10.47
N ASP A 134 -1.27 -4.12 -9.42
CA ASP A 134 -0.42 -2.93 -9.35
C ASP A 134 1.06 -3.30 -9.34
N SER A 135 1.46 -4.33 -8.60
CA SER A 135 2.84 -4.83 -8.60
C SER A 135 3.33 -5.16 -10.01
N MET A 136 2.52 -5.91 -10.77
CA MET A 136 2.85 -6.25 -12.15
C MET A 136 2.90 -5.03 -13.06
N ALA A 137 1.93 -4.14 -12.93
CA ALA A 137 1.84 -2.93 -13.72
C ALA A 137 3.02 -1.98 -13.45
N ARG A 138 3.43 -1.81 -12.18
CA ARG A 138 4.59 -0.99 -11.81
C ARG A 138 5.90 -1.51 -12.39
N VAL A 139 6.08 -2.83 -12.42
CA VAL A 139 7.24 -3.46 -13.06
C VAL A 139 7.20 -3.28 -14.57
N LYS A 140 6.03 -3.46 -15.22
CA LYS A 140 5.83 -3.31 -16.67
C LYS A 140 6.15 -1.91 -17.17
N VAL A 141 5.79 -0.87 -16.44
CA VAL A 141 6.12 0.52 -16.81
C VAL A 141 7.52 0.96 -16.36
N ARG A 142 8.32 0.06 -15.79
CA ARG A 142 9.65 0.35 -15.22
C ARG A 142 9.62 1.42 -14.12
N GLY A 143 8.52 1.53 -13.40
CA GLY A 143 8.42 2.40 -12.23
C GLY A 143 9.18 1.85 -11.03
N HIS A 144 9.17 0.53 -10.88
CA HIS A 144 9.77 -0.18 -9.74
C HIS A 144 10.45 -1.47 -10.17
N TRP A 145 11.43 -1.91 -9.38
CA TRP A 145 12.03 -3.22 -9.46
C TRP A 145 11.13 -4.28 -8.82
N GLN A 146 11.37 -5.56 -9.11
CA GLN A 146 10.62 -6.68 -8.54
C GLN A 146 10.71 -6.70 -7.00
N SER A 147 11.88 -6.46 -6.44
CA SER A 147 12.06 -6.39 -4.98
C SER A 147 11.37 -5.18 -4.34
N ASP A 148 11.24 -4.04 -5.07
CA ASP A 148 10.53 -2.87 -4.56
C ASP A 148 9.03 -3.13 -4.35
N VAL A 149 8.40 -3.84 -5.28
CA VAL A 149 6.98 -4.17 -5.19
C VAL A 149 6.72 -5.25 -4.15
N LEU A 150 7.60 -6.24 -4.03
CA LEU A 150 7.51 -7.26 -2.97
C LEU A 150 7.68 -6.64 -1.58
N ALA A 151 8.65 -5.74 -1.40
CA ALA A 151 8.83 -5.01 -0.15
C ALA A 151 7.61 -4.14 0.17
N GLY A 152 7.06 -3.44 -0.82
CA GLY A 152 5.85 -2.64 -0.66
C GLY A 152 4.66 -3.49 -0.23
N TRP A 153 4.46 -4.65 -0.87
CA TRP A 153 3.40 -5.57 -0.50
C TRP A 153 3.58 -6.10 0.93
N ALA A 154 4.79 -6.52 1.29
CA ALA A 154 5.10 -7.00 2.63
C ALA A 154 4.84 -5.93 3.71
N ILE A 155 5.24 -4.68 3.48
CA ILE A 155 4.99 -3.56 4.40
C ILE A 155 3.49 -3.31 4.55
N GLY A 156 2.76 -3.20 3.44
CA GLY A 156 1.31 -2.97 3.47
C GLY A 156 0.56 -4.09 4.18
N THR A 157 0.89 -5.36 3.87
CA THR A 157 0.28 -6.52 4.53
C THR A 157 0.60 -6.57 6.03
N ALA A 158 1.87 -6.35 6.41
CA ALA A 158 2.26 -6.37 7.83
C ALA A 158 1.54 -5.29 8.64
N THR A 159 1.45 -4.07 8.12
CA THR A 159 0.71 -2.97 8.77
C THR A 159 -0.80 -3.21 8.77
N GLY A 160 -1.34 -3.82 7.72
CA GLY A 160 -2.75 -4.22 7.66
C GLY A 160 -3.11 -5.26 8.72
N ILE A 161 -2.30 -6.31 8.88
CA ILE A 161 -2.46 -7.30 9.94
C ILE A 161 -2.35 -6.65 11.32
N TRP A 162 -1.33 -5.81 11.51
CA TRP A 162 -1.14 -5.09 12.77
C TRP A 162 -2.36 -4.22 13.11
N ALA A 163 -2.85 -3.42 12.19
CA ALA A 163 -4.01 -2.55 12.41
C ALA A 163 -5.28 -3.35 12.70
N ALA A 164 -5.51 -4.46 11.97
CA ALA A 164 -6.66 -5.33 12.17
C ALA A 164 -6.72 -5.98 13.57
N HIS A 165 -5.57 -6.23 14.20
CA HIS A 165 -5.49 -6.86 15.53
C HIS A 165 -5.42 -5.87 16.71
N ARG A 166 -5.45 -4.56 16.47
CA ARG A 166 -5.48 -3.57 17.55
C ARG A 166 -6.83 -3.61 18.28
N ARG A 167 -6.83 -3.19 19.55
CA ARG A 167 -8.05 -3.10 20.36
C ARG A 167 -8.99 -2.00 19.86
N SER A 168 -8.42 -0.89 19.39
CA SER A 168 -9.14 0.25 18.83
C SER A 168 -8.32 0.90 17.70
N PRO A 169 -8.96 1.57 16.74
CA PRO A 169 -8.27 2.36 15.75
C PRO A 169 -7.40 3.45 16.38
N LEU A 170 -6.17 3.63 15.85
CA LEU A 170 -5.16 4.54 16.39
C LEU A 170 -5.55 6.01 16.17
N ILE A 171 -5.94 6.34 14.94
CA ILE A 171 -6.25 7.72 14.54
C ILE A 171 -7.45 8.26 15.28
N LEU A 172 -8.47 7.45 15.55
CA LEU A 172 -9.62 7.86 16.35
C LEU A 172 -9.23 8.35 17.75
N GLY A 173 -8.25 7.66 18.38
CA GLY A 173 -7.77 8.06 19.71
C GLY A 173 -6.93 9.36 19.72
N TRP A 174 -6.57 9.89 18.55
CA TRP A 174 -5.74 11.08 18.41
C TRP A 174 -6.51 12.29 17.86
N LEU A 175 -7.76 12.09 17.43
CA LEU A 175 -8.58 13.19 16.95
C LEU A 175 -8.99 14.13 18.10
N PRO A 176 -9.01 15.46 17.88
CA PRO A 176 -9.46 16.41 18.89
C PRO A 176 -10.88 16.09 19.39
N GLY A 177 -11.15 16.34 20.65
CA GLY A 177 -12.34 15.90 21.39
C GLY A 177 -13.72 16.11 20.76
N GLY A 178 -13.86 16.93 19.72
CA GLY A 178 -15.09 17.04 18.95
C GLY A 178 -15.39 15.87 18.02
N PHE A 179 -14.36 15.08 17.69
CA PHE A 179 -14.52 13.86 16.88
C PHE A 179 -14.74 12.63 17.77
N GLU A 180 -14.12 12.59 18.94
CA GLU A 180 -14.30 11.50 19.91
C GLU A 180 -15.75 11.41 20.40
N ILE A 181 -16.45 12.53 20.52
CA ILE A 181 -17.84 12.58 20.97
C ILE A 181 -18.79 11.87 19.97
N GLY A 182 -18.46 11.85 18.69
CA GLY A 182 -19.28 11.20 17.67
C GLY A 182 -19.02 9.68 17.54
N PHE A 183 -17.88 9.19 17.97
CA PHE A 183 -17.42 7.82 17.70
C PHE A 183 -17.09 6.98 18.93
N ALA A 184 -16.87 7.61 20.07
CA ALA A 184 -16.48 6.92 21.29
C ALA A 184 -17.67 6.37 22.09
N HIS A 185 -18.91 6.63 21.70
CA HIS A 185 -20.09 6.23 22.47
C HIS A 185 -20.52 4.81 22.09
N LYS A 186 -19.88 3.83 22.71
CA LYS A 186 -20.44 2.47 22.82
C LYS A 186 -21.39 2.46 24.01
N PHE A 187 -22.68 2.39 23.72
CA PHE A 187 -23.66 2.00 24.71
C PHE A 187 -23.59 0.49 24.96
#